data_57ff6ecf1b1214d0dfd5891e9ccd0130
#
_entry.id   57ff6ecf1b1214d0dfd5891e9ccd0130
#
_cell.length_a   1.000
_cell.length_b   1.000
_cell.length_c   1.000
_cell.angle_alpha   90.00
_cell.angle_beta   90.00
_cell.angle_gamma   90.00
#
_symmetry.space_group_name_H-M   'P 1'
#
loop_
_entity.id
_entity.type
_entity.pdbx_description
1 polymer ?
#
loop_
_entity_poly.entity_id
_entity_poly.type
_entity_poly.pdbx_seq_one_letter_code
_entity_poly.pdbx_strand_id
1 'polypeptide(L)'
;HAIGAANNLLAAMLDNHIQQGNALGIDVKKITWKRCVDMNDRQLRNIVDGLGGRAQGVPREDGFDITVASEIMAVLCLATSITDLKARLGRMVVGYTYEDKPVTANDLKAAGAMAALLKDAIKPNLVQTLEGTPALIHGGPFANIAHGCNSIMATRAALKLGDYAVTEAGFGADLGAEKFLEDRKSTRLNSS
;
A
#
# COMPACT_ATOMS: atom_id res chain seq x y z
N HIS A 1 -3.45 -10.96 -1.21
CA HIS A 1 -4.71 -10.79 -1.95
C HIS A 1 -5.41 -9.47 -1.62
N ALA A 2 -5.59 -9.09 -0.34
CA ALA A 2 -6.29 -7.87 0.04
C ALA A 2 -5.61 -6.59 -0.50
N ILE A 3 -4.28 -6.54 -0.50
CA ILE A 3 -3.52 -5.42 -1.06
C ILE A 3 -3.80 -5.28 -2.55
N GLY A 4 -3.71 -6.37 -3.31
CA GLY A 4 -4.00 -6.37 -4.75
C GLY A 4 -5.43 -5.94 -5.05
N ALA A 5 -6.40 -6.44 -4.27
CA ALA A 5 -7.81 -6.05 -4.42
C ALA A 5 -8.01 -4.55 -4.17
N ALA A 6 -7.44 -3.98 -3.10
CA ALA A 6 -7.56 -2.55 -2.80
C ALA A 6 -6.83 -1.67 -3.83
N ASN A 7 -5.65 -2.09 -4.28
CA ASN A 7 -4.87 -1.38 -5.29
C ASN A 7 -5.62 -1.30 -6.62
N ASN A 8 -6.13 -2.43 -7.07
CA ASN A 8 -6.81 -2.51 -8.37
C ASN A 8 -8.22 -1.91 -8.32
N LEU A 9 -8.88 -1.92 -7.15
CA LEU A 9 -10.10 -1.14 -6.95
C LEU A 9 -9.85 0.35 -7.18
N LEU A 10 -8.77 0.90 -6.60
CA LEU A 10 -8.43 2.32 -6.78
C LEU A 10 -8.13 2.64 -8.25
N ALA A 11 -7.38 1.78 -8.95
CA ALA A 11 -7.11 1.90 -10.38
C ALA A 11 -8.42 1.87 -11.20
N ALA A 12 -9.31 0.93 -10.91
CA ALA A 12 -10.60 0.82 -11.60
C ALA A 12 -11.51 2.03 -11.34
N MET A 13 -11.52 2.57 -10.11
CA MET A 13 -12.28 3.78 -9.78
C MET A 13 -11.73 5.01 -10.51
N LEU A 14 -10.41 5.12 -10.63
CA LEU A 14 -9.74 6.17 -11.40
C LEU A 14 -10.16 6.11 -12.88
N ASP A 15 -10.04 4.96 -13.50
CA ASP A 15 -10.41 4.78 -14.92
C ASP A 15 -11.90 5.00 -15.15
N ASN A 16 -12.75 4.52 -14.25
CA ASN A 16 -14.18 4.78 -14.32
C ASN A 16 -14.51 6.27 -14.18
N HIS A 17 -13.83 7.00 -13.30
CA HIS A 17 -13.99 8.45 -13.15
C HIS A 17 -13.68 9.17 -14.47
N ILE A 18 -12.57 8.80 -15.14
CA ILE A 18 -12.18 9.37 -16.42
C ILE A 18 -13.22 9.04 -17.51
N GLN A 19 -13.66 7.80 -17.58
CA GLN A 19 -14.66 7.32 -18.55
C GLN A 19 -16.02 8.00 -18.38
N GLN A 20 -16.42 8.31 -17.14
CA GLN A 20 -17.71 8.94 -16.79
C GLN A 20 -17.71 10.48 -16.86
N GLY A 21 -16.76 11.05 -17.58
CA GLY A 21 -16.73 12.49 -17.87
C GLY A 21 -15.67 13.28 -17.12
N ASN A 22 -14.81 12.62 -16.36
CA ASN A 22 -13.59 13.21 -15.77
C ASN A 22 -13.82 14.56 -15.05
N ALA A 23 -14.81 14.61 -14.16
CA ALA A 23 -15.20 15.86 -13.48
C ALA A 23 -14.04 16.50 -12.66
N LEU A 24 -13.03 15.72 -12.23
CA LEU A 24 -11.83 16.23 -11.55
C LEU A 24 -10.79 16.80 -12.51
N GLY A 25 -10.95 16.64 -13.83
CA GLY A 25 -10.00 17.12 -14.83
C GLY A 25 -8.64 16.41 -14.76
N ILE A 26 -8.63 15.11 -14.52
CA ILE A 26 -7.41 14.31 -14.44
C ILE A 26 -6.75 14.24 -15.82
N ASP A 27 -5.47 14.56 -15.89
CA ASP A 27 -4.67 14.38 -17.10
C ASP A 27 -4.24 12.90 -17.21
N VAL A 28 -4.73 12.22 -18.22
CA VAL A 28 -4.43 10.78 -18.46
C VAL A 28 -2.94 10.50 -18.65
N LYS A 29 -2.13 11.51 -19.00
CA LYS A 29 -0.67 11.42 -19.13
C LYS A 29 0.07 11.66 -17.81
N LYS A 30 -0.63 12.06 -16.76
CA LYS A 30 -0.07 12.37 -15.44
C LYS A 30 -0.61 11.46 -14.34
N ILE A 31 -1.11 10.30 -14.71
CA ILE A 31 -1.53 9.26 -13.76
C ILE A 31 -0.26 8.57 -13.23
N THR A 32 -0.15 8.51 -11.90
CA THR A 32 0.97 7.88 -11.19
C THR A 32 0.59 6.52 -10.61
N TRP A 33 -0.70 6.25 -10.49
CA TRP A 33 -1.21 5.01 -9.92
C TRP A 33 -1.28 3.90 -10.97
N LYS A 34 -0.60 2.79 -10.70
CA LYS A 34 -0.61 1.59 -11.54
C LYS A 34 -1.44 0.48 -10.91
N ARG A 35 -1.80 -0.49 -11.71
CA ARG A 35 -2.33 -1.78 -11.24
C ARG A 35 -1.24 -2.60 -10.57
N CYS A 36 -1.63 -3.67 -9.91
CA CYS A 36 -0.67 -4.65 -9.41
C CYS A 36 -1.18 -6.08 -9.61
N VAL A 37 -0.23 -6.99 -9.65
CA VAL A 37 -0.46 -8.43 -9.71
C VAL A 37 0.55 -9.13 -8.81
N ASP A 38 0.16 -10.24 -8.19
CA ASP A 38 1.04 -10.97 -7.28
C ASP A 38 2.06 -11.83 -8.04
N MET A 39 2.74 -11.19 -8.96
CA MET A 39 3.76 -11.77 -9.82
C MET A 39 4.68 -10.67 -10.35
N ASN A 40 5.96 -10.93 -10.45
CA ASN A 40 6.91 -10.04 -11.12
C ASN A 40 6.94 -10.36 -12.61
N ASP A 41 6.06 -9.73 -13.39
CA ASP A 41 5.93 -9.96 -14.82
C ASP A 41 6.46 -8.76 -15.61
N ARG A 42 7.61 -8.96 -16.28
CA ARG A 42 8.25 -7.93 -17.10
C ARG A 42 7.38 -7.47 -18.26
N GLN A 43 6.57 -8.34 -18.84
CA GLN A 43 5.71 -8.02 -19.99
C GLN A 43 4.55 -7.09 -19.61
N LEU A 44 4.15 -7.09 -18.34
CA LEU A 44 3.03 -6.27 -17.85
C LEU A 44 3.48 -4.96 -17.18
N ARG A 45 4.78 -4.66 -17.13
CA ARG A 45 5.29 -3.45 -16.45
C ARG A 45 4.89 -2.15 -17.13
N ASN A 46 4.77 -2.18 -18.45
CA ASN A 46 4.31 -1.05 -19.24
C ASN A 46 3.38 -1.58 -20.32
N ILE A 47 2.12 -1.17 -20.26
CA ILE A 47 1.06 -1.59 -21.18
C ILE A 47 0.24 -0.37 -21.61
N VAL A 48 -0.58 -0.56 -22.62
CA VAL A 48 -1.69 0.34 -22.90
C VAL A 48 -2.98 -0.37 -22.51
N ASP A 49 -3.74 0.20 -21.62
CA ASP A 49 -5.06 -0.29 -21.23
C ASP A 49 -6.19 0.53 -21.86
N GLY A 50 -7.46 0.17 -21.59
CA GLY A 50 -8.64 0.88 -22.08
C GLY A 50 -8.92 0.71 -23.56
N LEU A 51 -8.28 -0.24 -24.25
CA LEU A 51 -8.51 -0.54 -25.66
C LEU A 51 -9.87 -1.24 -25.86
N GLY A 52 -10.40 -1.21 -27.10
CA GLY A 52 -11.66 -1.88 -27.45
C GLY A 52 -12.80 -0.92 -27.78
N GLY A 53 -12.50 0.36 -27.97
CA GLY A 53 -13.45 1.37 -28.40
C GLY A 53 -14.17 2.07 -27.25
N ARG A 54 -15.06 2.99 -27.58
CA ARG A 54 -15.68 3.97 -26.66
C ARG A 54 -16.34 3.35 -25.42
N ALA A 55 -16.87 2.14 -25.54
CA ALA A 55 -17.57 1.46 -24.43
C ALA A 55 -16.63 0.81 -23.43
N GLN A 56 -15.33 0.67 -23.74
CA GLN A 56 -14.38 -0.09 -22.93
C GLN A 56 -13.54 0.80 -21.97
N GLY A 57 -13.27 2.02 -22.34
CA GLY A 57 -12.49 2.94 -21.52
C GLY A 57 -11.75 3.99 -22.34
N VAL A 58 -10.89 4.75 -21.68
CA VAL A 58 -10.00 5.73 -22.30
C VAL A 58 -8.60 5.11 -22.38
N PRO A 59 -8.06 4.87 -23.59
CA PRO A 59 -6.71 4.32 -23.73
C PRO A 59 -5.66 5.19 -23.03
N ARG A 60 -4.84 4.57 -22.20
CA ARG A 60 -3.73 5.23 -21.52
C ARG A 60 -2.58 4.26 -21.23
N GLU A 61 -1.43 4.81 -20.90
CA GLU A 61 -0.33 4.04 -20.36
C GLU A 61 -0.68 3.57 -18.94
N ASP A 62 -0.45 2.30 -18.65
CA ASP A 62 -0.57 1.69 -17.33
C ASP A 62 0.52 0.62 -17.16
N GLY A 63 0.44 -0.17 -16.11
CA GLY A 63 1.31 -1.31 -15.86
C GLY A 63 0.86 -2.09 -14.65
N PHE A 64 1.48 -3.24 -14.47
CA PHE A 64 1.28 -4.08 -13.28
C PHE A 64 2.59 -4.15 -12.50
N ASP A 65 2.61 -3.51 -11.34
CA ASP A 65 3.67 -3.70 -10.36
C ASP A 65 3.41 -4.97 -9.55
N ILE A 66 4.44 -5.53 -8.92
CA ILE A 66 4.22 -6.63 -7.98
C ILE A 66 3.48 -6.12 -6.75
N THR A 67 2.56 -6.91 -6.19
CA THR A 67 1.69 -6.49 -5.08
C THR A 67 2.46 -5.92 -3.88
N VAL A 68 3.62 -6.47 -3.56
CA VAL A 68 4.46 -6.00 -2.45
C VAL A 68 5.13 -4.64 -2.69
N ALA A 69 5.15 -4.16 -3.93
CA ALA A 69 5.62 -2.82 -4.28
C ALA A 69 4.50 -1.76 -4.20
N SER A 70 3.25 -2.17 -4.00
CA SER A 70 2.14 -1.24 -3.85
C SER A 70 2.34 -0.33 -2.64
N GLU A 71 2.06 0.97 -2.80
CA GLU A 71 2.04 1.93 -1.69
C GLU A 71 1.09 1.50 -0.57
N ILE A 72 0.01 0.79 -0.90
CA ILE A 72 -0.94 0.25 0.10
C ILE A 72 -0.26 -0.73 1.05
N MET A 73 0.71 -1.53 0.58
CA MET A 73 1.47 -2.43 1.45
C MET A 73 2.24 -1.64 2.51
N ALA A 74 2.92 -0.57 2.12
CA ALA A 74 3.65 0.31 3.03
C ALA A 74 2.69 1.02 4.00
N VAL A 75 1.60 1.56 3.50
CA VAL A 75 0.56 2.23 4.30
C VAL A 75 -0.05 1.29 5.33
N LEU A 76 -0.38 0.05 4.95
CA LEU A 76 -0.89 -0.98 5.86
C LEU A 76 0.08 -1.24 7.02
N CYS A 77 1.37 -1.38 6.71
CA CYS A 77 2.39 -1.67 7.71
C CYS A 77 2.65 -0.51 8.68
N LEU A 78 2.42 0.72 8.26
CA LEU A 78 2.57 1.93 9.09
C LEU A 78 1.30 2.30 9.84
N ALA A 79 0.15 1.74 9.48
CA ALA A 79 -1.12 2.04 10.13
C ALA A 79 -1.19 1.48 11.56
N THR A 80 -1.83 2.22 12.45
CA THR A 80 -1.99 1.87 13.87
C THR A 80 -3.43 1.47 14.23
N SER A 81 -4.37 1.72 13.34
CA SER A 81 -5.78 1.34 13.46
C SER A 81 -6.46 1.36 12.09
N ILE A 82 -7.67 0.83 12.01
CA ILE A 82 -8.48 0.90 10.77
C ILE A 82 -8.84 2.35 10.40
N THR A 83 -9.05 3.21 11.37
CA THR A 83 -9.32 4.64 11.15
C THR A 83 -8.09 5.35 10.61
N ASP A 84 -6.91 5.09 11.18
CA ASP A 84 -5.64 5.63 10.71
C ASP A 84 -5.32 5.10 9.30
N LEU A 85 -5.55 3.78 9.06
CA LEU A 85 -5.41 3.19 7.74
C LEU A 85 -6.27 3.93 6.71
N LYS A 86 -7.55 4.11 6.98
CA LYS A 86 -8.46 4.83 6.07
C LYS A 86 -8.00 6.26 5.79
N ALA A 87 -7.54 6.98 6.82
CA ALA A 87 -7.04 8.34 6.66
C ALA A 87 -5.77 8.39 5.80
N ARG A 88 -4.85 7.44 5.96
CA ARG A 88 -3.63 7.33 5.15
C ARG A 88 -3.95 6.98 3.70
N LEU A 89 -4.79 5.96 3.47
CA LEU A 89 -5.24 5.57 2.13
C LEU A 89 -5.85 6.76 1.37
N GLY A 90 -6.64 7.56 2.05
CA GLY A 90 -7.29 8.73 1.45
C GLY A 90 -6.32 9.79 0.92
N ARG A 91 -5.12 9.90 1.48
CA ARG A 91 -4.10 10.88 1.07
C ARG A 91 -3.20 10.42 -0.08
N MET A 92 -3.29 9.14 -0.48
CA MET A 92 -2.47 8.64 -1.59
C MET A 92 -2.80 9.40 -2.87
N VAL A 93 -1.77 9.87 -3.56
CA VAL A 93 -1.90 10.58 -4.83
C VAL A 93 -1.98 9.57 -5.98
N VAL A 94 -2.99 9.70 -6.83
CA VAL A 94 -3.23 8.79 -7.95
C VAL A 94 -2.83 9.39 -9.31
N GLY A 95 -2.65 10.69 -9.35
CA GLY A 95 -2.28 11.44 -10.54
C GLY A 95 -2.48 12.93 -10.35
N TYR A 96 -2.45 13.67 -11.44
CA TYR A 96 -2.57 15.13 -11.44
C TYR A 96 -3.60 15.60 -12.46
N THR A 97 -4.20 16.74 -12.19
CA THR A 97 -5.10 17.42 -13.14
C THR A 97 -4.32 18.07 -14.28
N TYR A 98 -5.03 18.57 -15.30
CA TYR A 98 -4.42 19.39 -16.37
C TYR A 98 -3.75 20.66 -15.84
N GLU A 99 -4.12 21.10 -14.62
CA GLU A 99 -3.54 22.27 -13.93
C GLU A 99 -2.44 21.88 -12.93
N ASP A 100 -1.91 20.67 -13.00
CA ASP A 100 -0.88 20.13 -12.08
C ASP A 100 -1.29 20.02 -10.61
N LYS A 101 -2.59 20.00 -10.30
CA LYS A 101 -3.08 19.76 -8.95
C LYS A 101 -3.11 18.27 -8.65
N PRO A 102 -2.62 17.81 -7.49
CA PRO A 102 -2.67 16.39 -7.14
C PRO A 102 -4.12 15.93 -6.94
N VAL A 103 -4.42 14.73 -7.40
CA VAL A 103 -5.68 14.03 -7.18
C VAL A 103 -5.42 12.86 -6.24
N THR A 104 -6.22 12.74 -5.20
CA THR A 104 -6.05 11.73 -4.16
C THR A 104 -7.14 10.64 -4.21
N ALA A 105 -6.92 9.55 -3.48
CA ALA A 105 -7.94 8.51 -3.32
C ALA A 105 -9.21 9.02 -2.60
N ASN A 106 -9.10 10.08 -1.78
CA ASN A 106 -10.27 10.75 -1.20
C ASN A 106 -11.10 11.50 -2.24
N ASP A 107 -10.47 12.14 -3.21
CA ASP A 107 -11.18 12.85 -4.28
C ASP A 107 -12.02 11.87 -5.11
N LEU A 108 -11.51 10.65 -5.31
CA LEU A 108 -12.22 9.53 -5.93
C LEU A 108 -13.20 8.82 -4.98
N LYS A 109 -13.27 9.22 -3.70
CA LYS A 109 -14.10 8.57 -2.65
C LYS A 109 -13.79 7.08 -2.44
N ALA A 110 -12.57 6.65 -2.72
CA ALA A 110 -12.16 5.25 -2.69
C ALA A 110 -11.76 4.75 -1.30
N ALA A 111 -11.31 5.63 -0.41
CA ALA A 111 -10.68 5.24 0.86
C ALA A 111 -11.55 4.34 1.76
N GLY A 112 -12.87 4.52 1.75
CA GLY A 112 -13.79 3.68 2.53
C GLY A 112 -13.86 2.24 2.02
N ALA A 113 -13.99 2.06 0.71
CA ALA A 113 -14.05 0.75 0.08
C ALA A 113 -12.71 0.01 0.20
N MET A 114 -11.59 0.72 0.03
CA MET A 114 -10.24 0.16 0.24
C MET A 114 -10.05 -0.30 1.69
N ALA A 115 -10.43 0.51 2.67
CA ALA A 115 -10.36 0.14 4.09
C ALA A 115 -11.23 -1.08 4.41
N ALA A 116 -12.39 -1.22 3.79
CA ALA A 116 -13.26 -2.39 3.96
C ALA A 116 -12.60 -3.67 3.43
N LEU A 117 -11.91 -3.61 2.27
CA LEU A 117 -11.14 -4.74 1.74
C LEU A 117 -9.97 -5.14 2.64
N LEU A 118 -9.40 -4.18 3.36
CA LEU A 118 -8.21 -4.37 4.20
C LEU A 118 -8.54 -4.65 5.67
N LYS A 119 -9.82 -4.70 6.06
CA LYS A 119 -10.27 -4.80 7.47
C LYS A 119 -9.70 -6.01 8.21
N ASP A 120 -9.52 -7.13 7.53
CA ASP A 120 -8.95 -8.33 8.11
C ASP A 120 -7.43 -8.40 7.91
N ALA A 121 -6.94 -7.86 6.79
CA ALA A 121 -5.51 -7.80 6.50
C ALA A 121 -4.72 -6.91 7.47
N ILE A 122 -5.37 -5.95 8.15
CA ILE A 122 -4.71 -5.10 9.16
C ILE A 122 -4.34 -5.85 10.45
N LYS A 123 -4.87 -7.05 10.65
CA LYS A 123 -4.58 -7.88 11.84
C LYS A 123 -3.33 -8.72 11.59
N PRO A 124 -2.29 -8.63 12.45
CA PRO A 124 -1.13 -9.51 12.35
C PRO A 124 -1.50 -10.99 12.47
N ASN A 125 -0.82 -11.84 11.71
CA ASN A 125 -0.97 -13.29 11.83
C ASN A 125 0.01 -13.81 12.88
N LEU A 126 -0.51 -14.46 13.91
CA LEU A 126 0.31 -15.18 14.89
C LEU A 126 0.50 -16.63 14.43
N VAL A 127 1.73 -17.03 14.25
CA VAL A 127 2.13 -18.40 13.88
C VAL A 127 3.13 -18.95 14.87
N GLN A 128 3.31 -20.25 14.85
CA GLN A 128 4.31 -20.94 15.67
C GLN A 128 5.41 -21.51 14.77
N THR A 129 6.67 -21.30 15.14
CA THR A 129 7.81 -21.91 14.44
C THR A 129 7.92 -23.40 14.77
N LEU A 130 8.78 -24.10 14.05
CA LEU A 130 9.03 -25.54 14.31
C LEU A 130 9.60 -25.78 15.72
N GLU A 131 10.34 -24.81 16.27
CA GLU A 131 10.89 -24.85 17.64
C GLU A 131 9.87 -24.42 18.71
N GLY A 132 8.63 -24.13 18.33
CA GLY A 132 7.58 -23.70 19.24
C GLY A 132 7.60 -22.22 19.62
N THR A 133 8.46 -21.41 19.00
CA THR A 133 8.53 -19.97 19.25
C THR A 133 7.40 -19.25 18.52
N PRO A 134 6.65 -18.33 19.17
CA PRO A 134 5.63 -17.54 18.50
C PRO A 134 6.27 -16.51 17.56
N ALA A 135 5.68 -16.34 16.38
CA ALA A 135 6.09 -15.36 15.39
C ALA A 135 4.89 -14.59 14.84
N LEU A 136 5.02 -13.27 14.68
CA LEU A 136 4.01 -12.40 14.10
C LEU A 136 4.39 -12.07 12.66
N ILE A 137 3.59 -12.53 11.71
CA ILE A 137 3.80 -12.30 10.27
C ILE A 137 2.77 -11.28 9.79
N HIS A 138 3.25 -10.12 9.32
CA HIS A 138 2.35 -9.06 8.90
C HIS A 138 3.00 -8.08 7.91
N GLY A 139 2.43 -8.02 6.70
CA GLY A 139 2.94 -7.20 5.61
C GLY A 139 4.24 -7.75 5.02
N GLY A 140 4.79 -7.04 4.06
CA GLY A 140 6.01 -7.43 3.37
C GLY A 140 6.46 -6.36 2.39
N PRO A 141 6.58 -5.07 2.80
CA PRO A 141 7.04 -4.01 1.92
C PRO A 141 8.51 -4.22 1.57
N PHE A 142 8.86 -4.00 0.31
CA PHE A 142 10.25 -4.08 -0.13
C PHE A 142 11.10 -2.98 0.52
N ALA A 143 12.27 -3.34 1.02
CA ALA A 143 13.18 -2.41 1.70
C ALA A 143 13.78 -1.34 0.77
N ASN A 144 13.88 -1.62 -0.53
CA ASN A 144 14.32 -0.66 -1.54
C ASN A 144 13.22 0.29 -2.04
N ILE A 145 11.97 0.03 -1.66
CA ILE A 145 10.81 0.84 -2.06
C ILE A 145 10.20 1.55 -0.84
N ALA A 146 10.13 0.86 0.30
CA ALA A 146 9.55 1.33 1.53
C ALA A 146 10.43 0.99 2.74
N HIS A 147 9.86 0.75 3.92
CA HIS A 147 10.61 0.53 5.16
C HIS A 147 11.17 -0.88 5.33
N GLY A 148 10.71 -1.88 4.55
CA GLY A 148 11.31 -3.22 4.50
C GLY A 148 11.30 -4.01 5.81
N CYS A 149 10.35 -3.74 6.72
CA CYS A 149 10.23 -4.40 8.00
C CYS A 149 8.76 -4.71 8.33
N ASN A 150 8.54 -5.49 9.37
CA ASN A 150 7.22 -5.86 9.85
C ASN A 150 6.37 -4.63 10.23
N SER A 151 5.07 -4.80 10.36
CA SER A 151 4.14 -3.71 10.67
C SER A 151 4.33 -3.16 12.09
N ILE A 152 3.93 -1.92 12.28
CA ILE A 152 3.87 -1.29 13.61
C ILE A 152 2.97 -2.09 14.56
N MET A 153 1.82 -2.57 14.06
CA MET A 153 0.88 -3.35 14.88
C MET A 153 1.48 -4.67 15.34
N ALA A 154 2.17 -5.41 14.46
CA ALA A 154 2.84 -6.65 14.82
C ALA A 154 3.96 -6.41 15.84
N THR A 155 4.78 -5.39 15.64
CA THR A 155 5.86 -5.04 16.58
C THR A 155 5.30 -4.66 17.96
N ARG A 156 4.24 -3.86 18.01
CA ARG A 156 3.57 -3.49 19.27
C ARG A 156 2.96 -4.70 19.98
N ALA A 157 2.37 -5.63 19.21
CA ALA A 157 1.83 -6.87 19.77
C ALA A 157 2.95 -7.74 20.35
N ALA A 158 4.04 -7.93 19.62
CA ALA A 158 5.21 -8.69 20.10
C ALA A 158 5.77 -8.15 21.42
N LEU A 159 5.94 -6.82 21.50
CA LEU A 159 6.42 -6.14 22.73
C LEU A 159 5.48 -6.26 23.92
N LYS A 160 4.18 -6.53 23.68
CA LYS A 160 3.19 -6.73 24.76
C LYS A 160 3.09 -8.18 25.21
N LEU A 161 3.45 -9.12 24.32
CA LEU A 161 3.26 -10.55 24.56
C LEU A 161 4.54 -11.27 25.01
N GLY A 162 5.71 -10.68 24.77
CA GLY A 162 7.00 -11.27 25.12
C GLY A 162 7.89 -10.33 25.90
N ASP A 163 8.82 -10.90 26.65
CA ASP A 163 9.86 -10.13 27.34
C ASP A 163 10.86 -9.51 26.36
N TYR A 164 11.05 -10.14 25.23
CA TYR A 164 11.88 -9.69 24.12
C TYR A 164 11.13 -9.79 22.80
N ALA A 165 11.25 -8.78 21.95
CA ALA A 165 10.77 -8.80 20.59
C ALA A 165 11.96 -8.64 19.63
N VAL A 166 12.14 -9.63 18.75
CA VAL A 166 13.15 -9.61 17.69
C VAL A 166 12.45 -9.34 16.38
N THR A 167 12.93 -8.37 15.61
CA THR A 167 12.35 -8.02 14.31
C THR A 167 13.46 -7.72 13.30
N GLU A 168 13.11 -7.79 12.02
CA GLU A 168 13.99 -7.37 10.94
C GLU A 168 13.97 -5.84 10.79
N ALA A 169 15.02 -5.31 10.16
CA ALA A 169 15.12 -3.89 9.81
C ALA A 169 15.24 -3.66 8.29
N GLY A 170 15.29 -4.72 7.50
CA GLY A 170 15.53 -4.70 6.06
C GLY A 170 16.98 -4.38 5.70
N PHE A 171 17.57 -5.16 4.79
CA PHE A 171 18.99 -5.06 4.40
C PHE A 171 19.97 -5.27 5.59
N GLY A 172 21.22 -4.82 5.42
CA GLY A 172 22.21 -4.78 6.49
C GLY A 172 21.96 -3.62 7.47
N ALA A 173 22.60 -3.69 8.63
CA ALA A 173 22.42 -2.69 9.69
C ALA A 173 22.87 -1.28 9.29
N ASP A 174 23.79 -1.18 8.34
CA ASP A 174 24.28 0.07 7.74
C ASP A 174 23.19 0.88 7.00
N LEU A 175 22.16 0.22 6.50
CA LEU A 175 21.03 0.84 5.79
C LEU A 175 19.71 0.65 6.56
N GLY A 176 19.38 -0.58 6.90
CA GLY A 176 18.08 -0.94 7.45
C GLY A 176 17.87 -0.47 8.88
N ALA A 177 18.91 -0.47 9.73
CA ALA A 177 18.77 -0.02 11.11
C ALA A 177 18.50 1.48 11.20
N GLU A 178 19.19 2.31 10.41
CA GLU A 178 18.95 3.75 10.37
C GLU A 178 17.52 4.04 9.93
N LYS A 179 17.08 3.48 8.82
CA LYS A 179 15.73 3.59 8.29
C LYS A 179 14.68 3.12 9.28
N PHE A 180 14.90 1.97 9.93
CA PHE A 180 14.03 1.44 10.96
C PHE A 180 13.88 2.41 12.13
N LEU A 181 14.97 2.97 12.61
CA LEU A 181 14.96 3.92 13.73
C LEU A 181 14.24 5.22 13.37
N GLU A 182 14.38 5.70 12.13
CA GLU A 182 13.69 6.89 11.66
C GLU A 182 12.18 6.67 11.50
N ASP A 183 11.78 5.61 10.84
CA ASP A 183 10.38 5.24 10.66
C ASP A 183 9.67 4.95 11.99
N ARG A 184 10.41 4.47 12.99
CA ARG A 184 9.89 4.12 14.31
C ARG A 184 10.00 5.23 15.37
N LYS A 185 10.63 6.36 15.06
CA LYS A 185 10.66 7.53 15.98
C LYS A 185 9.27 8.00 16.39
N SER A 186 8.32 7.95 15.46
CA SER A 186 6.91 8.27 15.74
C SER A 186 6.18 7.23 16.60
N THR A 187 6.80 6.08 16.82
CA THR A 187 6.25 4.96 17.60
C THR A 187 6.94 4.79 18.96
N ARG A 188 7.75 5.76 19.38
CA ARG A 188 8.28 5.74 20.75
C ARG A 188 7.15 5.46 21.71
N LEU A 189 7.12 4.23 22.21
CA LEU A 189 6.42 3.89 23.42
C LEU A 189 7.10 4.73 24.51
N ASN A 190 6.43 5.74 25.02
CA ASN A 190 6.81 6.31 26.29
C ASN A 190 6.76 5.15 27.30
N SER A 191 7.92 4.58 27.57
CA SER A 191 8.12 3.79 28.77
C SER A 191 8.21 4.78 29.91
N SER A 192 7.08 5.07 30.51
CA SER A 192 7.01 5.62 31.86
C SER A 192 7.00 4.48 32.84
#